data_fdd9c71037687fefad10437857054978
#
_entry.id   fdd9c71037687fefad10437857054978
#
_cell.length_a   1.000
_cell.length_b   1.000
_cell.length_c   1.000
_cell.angle_alpha   90.00
_cell.angle_beta   90.00
_cell.angle_gamma   90.00
#
_symmetry.space_group_name_H-M   'P 1'
#
loop_
_entity.id
_entity.type
_entity.pdbx_description
1 polymer ?
#
loop_
_entity_poly.entity_id
_entity_poly.type
_entity_poly.pdbx_seq_one_letter_code
_entity_poly.pdbx_strand_id
1 'polypeptide(L)'
;MRKNSKNRFLIKILVLIIILEFGLFNVASAVTYQELQSQIDAKKQSLNNLIEQQQFYNAELEKTQGTKKTLSSELNQIQKNLDNINFKIKINEVQIEKLNLELEQLQMDIGNTNNEIEIKRGILAQNLQQLYEKNRELTPVVILLKNQTVSDAFAEVNNIQQISESLKISLDELNNLKTALANHKSEVEEKKQELEQTKIQLNNQKAIALSLQEEKTTLLNKTKNQEKNYQALLNNLEKQRAEIELEVSRLEEALKAQIDPSLLPGPRSGLLLWPVANAAITQGYGVTSDSQYFYSQGKYKSPSHNGIDIRASIGTPVYAAEDGEVLATGNQDLYCYKSSYGRFVVIRHYNNLTTLYGHLSLIT
;
A
#
# COMPACT_ATOMS: atom_id res chain seq x y z
N MET A 1 -19.32 -78.80 -10.65
CA MET A 1 -18.21 -77.80 -10.80
C MET A 1 -18.65 -76.55 -11.54
N ARG A 2 -19.48 -75.68 -10.94
CA ARG A 2 -19.95 -74.45 -11.61
C ARG A 2 -20.15 -73.24 -10.61
N LYS A 3 -19.41 -73.19 -9.51
CA LYS A 3 -19.56 -72.20 -8.47
C LYS A 3 -18.39 -71.16 -8.37
N ASN A 4 -17.28 -71.35 -9.10
CA ASN A 4 -16.06 -70.48 -8.95
C ASN A 4 -15.90 -69.41 -10.04
N SER A 5 -16.74 -69.34 -11.05
CA SER A 5 -16.61 -68.34 -12.12
C SER A 5 -17.22 -67.01 -11.75
N LYS A 6 -18.33 -66.97 -11.00
CA LYS A 6 -18.99 -65.72 -10.58
C LYS A 6 -18.19 -64.91 -9.54
N ASN A 7 -17.48 -65.58 -8.64
CA ASN A 7 -16.65 -64.90 -7.64
C ASN A 7 -15.39 -64.28 -8.24
N ARG A 8 -14.81 -64.87 -9.28
CA ARG A 8 -13.65 -64.26 -9.99
C ARG A 8 -14.03 -63.05 -10.82
N PHE A 9 -15.27 -63.01 -11.33
CA PHE A 9 -15.81 -61.88 -12.09
C PHE A 9 -16.16 -60.70 -11.16
N LEU A 10 -16.75 -60.98 -10.00
CA LEU A 10 -17.05 -59.97 -8.95
C LEU A 10 -15.79 -59.38 -8.33
N ILE A 11 -14.75 -60.17 -8.09
CA ILE A 11 -13.46 -59.69 -7.59
C ILE A 11 -12.75 -58.79 -8.63
N LYS A 12 -12.84 -59.14 -9.92
CA LYS A 12 -12.28 -58.28 -10.99
C LYS A 12 -13.03 -56.96 -11.15
N ILE A 13 -14.35 -56.93 -10.97
CA ILE A 13 -15.15 -55.70 -10.97
C ILE A 13 -14.85 -54.84 -9.72
N LEU A 14 -14.71 -55.48 -8.55
CA LEU A 14 -14.37 -54.77 -7.31
C LEU A 14 -12.96 -54.16 -7.35
N VAL A 15 -11.98 -54.86 -7.93
CA VAL A 15 -10.62 -54.34 -8.16
C VAL A 15 -10.62 -53.22 -9.21
N LEU A 16 -11.48 -53.29 -10.22
CA LEU A 16 -11.59 -52.23 -11.24
C LEU A 16 -12.25 -50.97 -10.66
N ILE A 17 -13.22 -51.12 -9.75
CA ILE A 17 -13.87 -50.01 -9.05
C ILE A 17 -12.90 -49.35 -8.06
N ILE A 18 -12.09 -50.15 -7.33
CA ILE A 18 -11.08 -49.60 -6.40
C ILE A 18 -9.97 -48.86 -7.18
N ILE A 19 -9.61 -49.30 -8.40
CA ILE A 19 -8.65 -48.57 -9.25
C ILE A 19 -9.28 -47.32 -9.84
N LEU A 20 -10.59 -47.26 -10.04
CA LEU A 20 -11.31 -46.06 -10.53
C LEU A 20 -11.52 -45.03 -9.42
N GLU A 21 -11.67 -45.46 -8.16
CA GLU A 21 -11.78 -44.52 -7.01
C GLU A 21 -10.43 -43.95 -6.55
N PHE A 22 -9.32 -44.67 -6.83
CA PHE A 22 -7.97 -44.12 -6.56
C PHE A 22 -7.44 -43.18 -7.66
N GLY A 23 -8.14 -43.12 -8.82
CA GLY A 23 -7.81 -42.21 -9.94
C GLY A 23 -8.36 -40.77 -9.79
N LEU A 24 -9.19 -40.50 -8.77
CA LEU A 24 -9.66 -39.16 -8.42
C LEU A 24 -8.81 -38.56 -7.27
N PHE A 25 -7.51 -38.84 -7.28
CA PHE A 25 -6.62 -37.89 -6.60
C PHE A 25 -6.78 -36.58 -7.32
N ASN A 26 -7.43 -35.60 -6.65
CA ASN A 26 -7.27 -34.21 -6.96
C ASN A 26 -5.77 -33.93 -7.08
N VAL A 27 -5.27 -33.96 -8.30
CA VAL A 27 -4.04 -33.27 -8.65
C VAL A 27 -4.45 -31.80 -8.43
N ALA A 28 -4.26 -31.30 -7.23
CA ALA A 28 -4.12 -29.86 -7.05
C ALA A 28 -3.02 -29.50 -8.05
N SER A 29 -3.45 -29.02 -9.22
CA SER A 29 -2.53 -28.57 -10.26
C SER A 29 -1.68 -27.50 -9.59
N ALA A 30 -0.41 -27.79 -9.35
CA ALA A 30 0.52 -26.78 -8.88
C ALA A 30 0.43 -25.64 -9.89
N VAL A 31 0.03 -24.48 -9.42
CA VAL A 31 -0.08 -23.28 -10.25
C VAL A 31 1.27 -23.07 -10.90
N THR A 32 1.31 -23.03 -12.22
CA THR A 32 2.57 -22.88 -12.95
C THR A 32 3.03 -21.42 -12.90
N TYR A 33 4.32 -21.18 -13.03
CA TYR A 33 4.90 -19.84 -13.14
C TYR A 33 4.21 -18.98 -14.22
N GLN A 34 3.92 -19.57 -15.38
CA GLN A 34 3.21 -18.91 -16.47
C GLN A 34 1.78 -18.52 -16.09
N GLU A 35 1.12 -19.33 -15.30
CA GLU A 35 -0.25 -19.07 -14.84
C GLU A 35 -0.28 -17.94 -13.82
N LEU A 36 0.68 -17.89 -12.88
CA LEU A 36 0.87 -16.77 -11.96
C LEU A 36 1.16 -15.47 -12.71
N GLN A 37 2.08 -15.50 -13.68
CA GLN A 37 2.40 -14.32 -14.49
C GLN A 37 1.17 -13.81 -15.24
N SER A 38 0.36 -14.69 -15.84
CA SER A 38 -0.89 -14.32 -16.52
C SER A 38 -1.91 -13.69 -15.56
N GLN A 39 -2.03 -14.21 -14.34
CA GLN A 39 -2.92 -13.66 -13.32
C GLN A 39 -2.44 -12.28 -12.84
N ILE A 40 -1.14 -12.09 -12.64
CA ILE A 40 -0.54 -10.79 -12.30
C ILE A 40 -0.83 -9.75 -13.38
N ASP A 41 -0.64 -10.10 -14.66
CA ASP A 41 -0.89 -9.19 -15.77
C ASP A 41 -2.37 -8.83 -15.92
N ALA A 42 -3.28 -9.77 -15.69
CA ALA A 42 -4.72 -9.53 -15.62
C ALA A 42 -5.08 -8.57 -14.45
N LYS A 43 -4.44 -8.71 -13.29
CA LYS A 43 -4.65 -7.81 -12.14
C LYS A 43 -4.09 -6.42 -12.41
N LYS A 44 -2.93 -6.28 -13.07
CA LYS A 44 -2.39 -4.98 -13.51
C LYS A 44 -3.36 -4.25 -14.45
N GLN A 45 -3.93 -4.97 -15.42
CA GLN A 45 -4.91 -4.38 -16.35
C GLN A 45 -6.19 -3.94 -15.62
N SER A 46 -6.71 -4.76 -14.71
CA SER A 46 -7.86 -4.40 -13.88
C SER A 46 -7.59 -3.16 -13.03
N LEU A 47 -6.40 -3.07 -12.45
CA LEU A 47 -5.97 -1.92 -11.65
C LEU A 47 -5.94 -0.63 -12.48
N ASN A 48 -5.36 -0.67 -13.67
CA ASN A 48 -5.32 0.49 -14.57
C ASN A 48 -6.73 0.98 -14.94
N ASN A 49 -7.64 0.08 -15.27
CA ASN A 49 -9.03 0.44 -15.58
C ASN A 49 -9.74 1.09 -14.36
N LEU A 50 -9.49 0.60 -13.15
CA LEU A 50 -10.06 1.18 -11.92
C LEU A 50 -9.47 2.57 -11.63
N ILE A 51 -8.17 2.78 -11.87
CA ILE A 51 -7.50 4.08 -11.71
C ILE A 51 -8.08 5.11 -12.69
N GLU A 52 -8.29 4.74 -13.95
CA GLU A 52 -8.91 5.64 -14.96
C GLU A 52 -10.35 6.04 -14.55
N GLN A 53 -11.14 5.08 -14.07
CA GLN A 53 -12.48 5.36 -13.56
C GLN A 53 -12.44 6.30 -12.35
N GLN A 54 -11.51 6.09 -11.42
CA GLN A 54 -11.33 6.97 -10.27
C GLN A 54 -10.96 8.40 -10.69
N GLN A 55 -10.07 8.57 -11.66
CA GLN A 55 -9.69 9.90 -12.18
C GLN A 55 -10.91 10.62 -12.77
N PHE A 56 -11.75 9.92 -13.51
CA PHE A 56 -13.01 10.48 -14.03
C PHE A 56 -13.92 10.98 -12.91
N TYR A 57 -14.13 10.19 -11.85
CA TYR A 57 -14.96 10.60 -10.71
C TYR A 57 -14.35 11.76 -9.92
N ASN A 58 -13.03 11.83 -9.77
CA ASN A 58 -12.35 12.96 -9.14
C ASN A 58 -12.58 14.27 -9.92
N ALA A 59 -12.48 14.25 -11.25
CA ALA A 59 -12.75 15.39 -12.11
C ALA A 59 -14.22 15.85 -12.02
N GLU A 60 -15.15 14.91 -11.88
CA GLU A 60 -16.58 15.22 -11.72
C GLU A 60 -16.90 15.81 -10.34
N LEU A 61 -16.20 15.38 -9.29
CA LEU A 61 -16.26 15.96 -7.94
C LEU A 61 -15.81 17.43 -7.94
N GLU A 62 -14.71 17.75 -8.64
CA GLU A 62 -14.21 19.13 -8.73
C GLU A 62 -15.22 20.09 -9.40
N LYS A 63 -15.96 19.64 -10.42
CA LYS A 63 -16.97 20.44 -11.10
C LYS A 63 -18.17 20.81 -10.23
N THR A 64 -18.44 20.03 -9.19
CA THR A 64 -19.60 20.24 -8.30
C THR A 64 -19.29 21.07 -7.06
N GLN A 65 -18.01 21.37 -6.78
CA GLN A 65 -17.61 22.28 -5.72
C GLN A 65 -17.96 23.72 -6.15
N GLY A 66 -18.98 24.29 -5.53
CA GLY A 66 -19.43 25.67 -5.82
C GLY A 66 -20.92 25.80 -6.16
N THR A 67 -21.65 24.69 -6.22
CA THR A 67 -23.11 24.72 -6.42
C THR A 67 -23.85 25.16 -5.16
N LYS A 68 -25.03 25.77 -5.36
CA LYS A 68 -25.91 26.22 -4.27
C LYS A 68 -26.14 25.11 -3.24
N LYS A 69 -25.97 25.42 -1.96
CA LYS A 69 -26.16 24.46 -0.85
C LYS A 69 -27.64 24.09 -0.69
N THR A 70 -28.06 23.08 -1.40
CA THR A 70 -29.38 22.47 -1.27
C THR A 70 -29.24 21.06 -0.71
N LEU A 71 -30.31 20.52 -0.11
CA LEU A 71 -30.30 19.11 0.38
C LEU A 71 -29.91 18.13 -0.75
N SER A 72 -30.44 18.33 -1.94
CA SER A 72 -30.13 17.49 -3.10
C SER A 72 -28.66 17.59 -3.50
N SER A 73 -28.10 18.81 -3.51
CA SER A 73 -26.66 19.03 -3.78
C SER A 73 -25.78 18.35 -2.75
N GLU A 74 -26.12 18.46 -1.47
CA GLU A 74 -25.38 17.85 -0.38
C GLU A 74 -25.40 16.32 -0.42
N LEU A 75 -26.59 15.74 -0.61
CA LEU A 75 -26.74 14.28 -0.77
C LEU A 75 -25.99 13.75 -1.99
N ASN A 76 -26.01 14.49 -3.10
CA ASN A 76 -25.23 14.14 -4.29
C ASN A 76 -23.73 14.21 -4.05
N GLN A 77 -23.26 15.21 -3.30
CA GLN A 77 -21.84 15.32 -2.91
C GLN A 77 -21.39 14.14 -2.03
N ILE A 78 -22.19 13.77 -1.02
CA ILE A 78 -21.91 12.61 -0.17
C ILE A 78 -21.90 11.33 -1.03
N GLN A 79 -22.84 11.18 -1.97
CA GLN A 79 -22.88 10.01 -2.85
C GLN A 79 -21.63 9.92 -3.73
N LYS A 80 -21.22 11.03 -4.36
CA LYS A 80 -19.99 11.07 -5.16
C LYS A 80 -18.73 10.74 -4.33
N ASN A 81 -18.68 11.21 -3.08
CA ASN A 81 -17.60 10.86 -2.16
C ASN A 81 -17.60 9.36 -1.83
N LEU A 82 -18.80 8.78 -1.61
CA LEU A 82 -18.96 7.34 -1.41
C LEU A 82 -18.49 6.54 -2.63
N ASP A 83 -18.86 6.97 -3.82
CA ASP A 83 -18.47 6.30 -5.07
C ASP A 83 -16.95 6.33 -5.24
N ASN A 84 -16.33 7.50 -5.01
CA ASN A 84 -14.87 7.65 -5.04
C ASN A 84 -14.15 6.75 -4.03
N ILE A 85 -14.61 6.73 -2.78
CA ILE A 85 -13.97 5.89 -1.76
C ILE A 85 -14.16 4.39 -2.05
N ASN A 86 -15.31 3.99 -2.61
CA ASN A 86 -15.57 2.63 -3.05
C ASN A 86 -14.65 2.21 -4.20
N PHE A 87 -14.28 3.12 -5.12
CA PHE A 87 -13.26 2.85 -6.13
C PHE A 87 -11.88 2.64 -5.50
N LYS A 88 -11.50 3.48 -4.52
CA LYS A 88 -10.24 3.30 -3.78
C LYS A 88 -10.19 1.95 -3.07
N ILE A 89 -11.30 1.52 -2.47
CA ILE A 89 -11.42 0.20 -1.83
C ILE A 89 -11.17 -0.90 -2.86
N LYS A 90 -11.82 -0.87 -4.02
CA LYS A 90 -11.62 -1.85 -5.09
C LYS A 90 -10.18 -1.87 -5.62
N ILE A 91 -9.57 -0.69 -5.79
CA ILE A 91 -8.17 -0.58 -6.20
C ILE A 91 -7.26 -1.30 -5.20
N ASN A 92 -7.43 -1.05 -3.90
CA ASN A 92 -6.61 -1.68 -2.87
C ASN A 92 -6.87 -3.20 -2.77
N GLU A 93 -8.11 -3.65 -2.95
CA GLU A 93 -8.44 -5.08 -2.97
C GLU A 93 -7.71 -5.79 -4.13
N VAL A 94 -7.75 -5.21 -5.35
CA VAL A 94 -7.03 -5.76 -6.51
C VAL A 94 -5.52 -5.70 -6.33
N GLN A 95 -4.99 -4.63 -5.71
CA GLN A 95 -3.57 -4.49 -5.41
C GLN A 95 -3.10 -5.56 -4.40
N ILE A 96 -3.90 -5.86 -3.37
CA ILE A 96 -3.62 -6.93 -2.40
C ILE A 96 -3.57 -8.29 -3.11
N GLU A 97 -4.53 -8.59 -3.99
CA GLU A 97 -4.52 -9.83 -4.75
C GLU A 97 -3.28 -9.95 -5.65
N LYS A 98 -2.93 -8.87 -6.36
CA LYS A 98 -1.72 -8.80 -7.19
C LYS A 98 -0.46 -9.06 -6.35
N LEU A 99 -0.31 -8.39 -5.21
CA LEU A 99 0.86 -8.54 -4.32
C LEU A 99 0.98 -9.97 -3.77
N ASN A 100 -0.13 -10.62 -3.45
CA ASN A 100 -0.12 -12.02 -3.02
C ASN A 100 0.38 -12.96 -4.13
N LEU A 101 -0.05 -12.74 -5.38
CA LEU A 101 0.42 -13.51 -6.54
C LEU A 101 1.91 -13.27 -6.82
N GLU A 102 2.38 -12.03 -6.72
CA GLU A 102 3.81 -11.69 -6.86
C GLU A 102 4.66 -12.36 -5.76
N LEU A 103 4.16 -12.40 -4.52
CA LEU A 103 4.83 -13.11 -3.42
C LEU A 103 4.90 -14.62 -3.67
N GLU A 104 3.84 -15.23 -4.19
CA GLU A 104 3.83 -16.65 -4.55
C GLU A 104 4.84 -16.95 -5.66
N GLN A 105 4.90 -16.11 -6.70
CA GLN A 105 5.89 -16.23 -7.77
C GLN A 105 7.33 -16.14 -7.24
N LEU A 106 7.63 -15.14 -6.39
CA LEU A 106 8.94 -14.98 -5.77
C LEU A 106 9.32 -16.18 -4.89
N GLN A 107 8.37 -16.79 -4.20
CA GLN A 107 8.62 -18.02 -3.43
C GLN A 107 9.00 -19.19 -4.33
N MET A 108 8.36 -19.33 -5.51
CA MET A 108 8.74 -20.34 -6.51
C MET A 108 10.16 -20.07 -7.06
N ASP A 109 10.49 -18.81 -7.37
CA ASP A 109 11.81 -18.42 -7.86
C ASP A 109 12.92 -18.71 -6.83
N ILE A 110 12.64 -18.43 -5.55
CA ILE A 110 13.53 -18.79 -4.44
C ILE A 110 13.71 -20.31 -4.36
N GLY A 111 12.65 -21.09 -4.49
CA GLY A 111 12.70 -22.54 -4.49
C GLY A 111 13.55 -23.09 -5.65
N ASN A 112 13.32 -22.61 -6.85
CA ASN A 112 14.07 -22.99 -8.06
C ASN A 112 15.56 -22.64 -7.92
N THR A 113 15.86 -21.40 -7.50
CA THR A 113 17.24 -20.93 -7.32
C THR A 113 17.97 -21.73 -6.24
N ASN A 114 17.30 -22.10 -5.14
CA ASN A 114 17.89 -22.99 -4.12
C ASN A 114 18.22 -24.39 -4.68
N ASN A 115 17.32 -24.96 -5.48
CA ASN A 115 17.55 -26.26 -6.13
C ASN A 115 18.74 -26.20 -7.09
N GLU A 116 18.85 -25.14 -7.89
CA GLU A 116 20.00 -24.92 -8.78
C GLU A 116 21.30 -24.79 -8.00
N ILE A 117 21.29 -24.07 -6.89
CA ILE A 117 22.45 -23.94 -5.98
C ILE A 117 22.88 -25.30 -5.48
N GLU A 118 21.99 -26.17 -5.03
CA GLU A 118 22.32 -27.50 -4.52
C GLU A 118 22.87 -28.42 -5.65
N ILE A 119 22.30 -28.38 -6.85
CA ILE A 119 22.83 -29.09 -8.01
C ILE A 119 24.26 -28.62 -8.33
N LYS A 120 24.49 -27.30 -8.41
CA LYS A 120 25.81 -26.73 -8.71
C LYS A 120 26.83 -27.06 -7.62
N ARG A 121 26.45 -27.08 -6.36
CA ARG A 121 27.30 -27.53 -5.22
C ARG A 121 27.70 -28.99 -5.39
N GLY A 122 26.77 -29.86 -5.78
CA GLY A 122 27.02 -31.26 -6.04
C GLY A 122 28.07 -31.46 -7.15
N ILE A 123 27.89 -30.79 -8.29
CA ILE A 123 28.83 -30.81 -9.41
C ILE A 123 30.23 -30.29 -8.97
N LEU A 124 30.25 -29.18 -8.24
CA LEU A 124 31.48 -28.58 -7.74
C LEU A 124 32.25 -29.55 -6.82
N ALA A 125 31.51 -30.22 -5.92
CA ALA A 125 32.09 -31.20 -4.99
C ALA A 125 32.71 -32.38 -5.75
N GLN A 126 32.00 -32.92 -6.76
CA GLN A 126 32.52 -34.00 -7.61
C GLN A 126 33.79 -33.58 -8.39
N ASN A 127 33.76 -32.40 -8.99
CA ASN A 127 34.94 -31.89 -9.71
C ASN A 127 36.12 -31.63 -8.78
N LEU A 128 35.90 -31.12 -7.58
CA LEU A 128 36.95 -30.93 -6.57
C LEU A 128 37.53 -32.28 -6.09
N GLN A 129 36.68 -33.29 -5.88
CA GLN A 129 37.12 -34.64 -5.54
C GLN A 129 38.00 -35.22 -6.66
N GLN A 130 37.56 -35.13 -7.91
CA GLN A 130 38.36 -35.60 -9.06
C GLN A 130 39.72 -34.89 -9.17
N LEU A 131 39.71 -33.56 -8.95
CA LEU A 131 40.95 -32.78 -8.96
C LEU A 131 41.89 -33.18 -7.81
N TYR A 132 41.35 -33.42 -6.60
CA TYR A 132 42.11 -33.85 -5.44
C TYR A 132 42.74 -35.24 -5.65
N GLU A 133 41.97 -36.21 -6.18
CA GLU A 133 42.46 -37.54 -6.49
C GLU A 133 43.59 -37.53 -7.52
N LYS A 134 43.45 -36.72 -8.59
CA LYS A 134 44.49 -36.52 -9.59
C LYS A 134 45.69 -35.72 -9.06
N ASN A 135 45.46 -34.73 -8.22
CA ASN A 135 46.52 -33.84 -7.71
C ASN A 135 47.50 -34.55 -6.74
N ARG A 136 47.10 -35.67 -6.09
CA ARG A 136 48.02 -36.46 -5.27
C ARG A 136 49.19 -37.05 -6.06
N GLU A 137 49.11 -37.09 -7.41
CA GLU A 137 50.10 -37.68 -8.29
C GLU A 137 50.80 -36.64 -9.20
N LEU A 138 50.58 -35.34 -9.03
CA LEU A 138 50.86 -34.28 -10.01
C LEU A 138 52.10 -33.47 -9.75
N THR A 139 53.26 -34.11 -9.56
CA THR A 139 54.50 -33.45 -10.00
C THR A 139 54.68 -33.65 -11.50
N PRO A 140 55.03 -32.59 -12.30
CA PRO A 140 55.25 -32.71 -13.74
C PRO A 140 56.14 -33.89 -14.16
N VAL A 141 57.10 -34.23 -13.30
CA VAL A 141 57.97 -35.36 -13.46
C VAL A 141 57.23 -36.69 -13.32
N VAL A 142 56.28 -36.80 -12.37
CA VAL A 142 55.49 -38.03 -12.15
C VAL A 142 54.54 -38.23 -13.34
N ILE A 143 53.91 -37.19 -13.86
CA ILE A 143 53.07 -37.25 -15.04
C ILE A 143 53.85 -37.80 -16.24
N LEU A 144 55.06 -37.31 -16.46
CA LEU A 144 55.90 -37.76 -17.57
C LEU A 144 56.38 -39.21 -17.38
N LEU A 145 56.65 -39.65 -16.15
CA LEU A 145 57.10 -41.04 -15.85
C LEU A 145 55.97 -42.04 -15.81
N LYS A 146 54.75 -41.65 -15.53
CA LYS A 146 53.57 -42.52 -15.46
C LYS A 146 52.97 -42.83 -16.85
N ASN A 147 53.09 -41.90 -17.80
CA ASN A 147 52.54 -42.01 -19.11
C ASN A 147 53.52 -42.69 -20.10
N GLN A 148 52.98 -43.55 -20.97
CA GLN A 148 53.79 -44.30 -21.96
C GLN A 148 54.34 -43.39 -23.08
N THR A 149 53.62 -42.29 -23.38
CA THR A 149 54.03 -41.30 -24.39
C THR A 149 53.98 -39.88 -23.83
N VAL A 150 54.77 -38.98 -24.40
CA VAL A 150 54.73 -37.55 -24.11
C VAL A 150 53.37 -36.96 -24.46
N SER A 151 52.70 -37.47 -25.50
CA SER A 151 51.36 -37.10 -25.92
C SER A 151 50.31 -37.36 -24.83
N ASP A 152 50.37 -38.52 -24.16
CA ASP A 152 49.46 -38.91 -23.06
C ASP A 152 49.68 -38.02 -21.86
N ALA A 153 50.91 -37.65 -21.54
CA ALA A 153 51.26 -36.72 -20.48
C ALA A 153 50.66 -35.31 -20.73
N PHE A 154 50.76 -34.80 -21.96
CA PHE A 154 50.13 -33.55 -22.36
C PHE A 154 48.58 -33.61 -22.29
N ALA A 155 47.98 -34.74 -22.70
CA ALA A 155 46.55 -34.94 -22.61
C ALA A 155 46.07 -34.92 -21.16
N GLU A 156 46.83 -35.49 -20.21
CA GLU A 156 46.54 -35.49 -18.77
C GLU A 156 46.62 -34.05 -18.21
N VAL A 157 47.63 -33.26 -18.54
CA VAL A 157 47.75 -31.85 -18.16
C VAL A 157 46.59 -31.01 -18.69
N ASN A 158 46.23 -31.17 -19.97
CA ASN A 158 45.06 -30.48 -20.54
C ASN A 158 43.75 -30.84 -19.83
N ASN A 159 43.55 -32.11 -19.50
CA ASN A 159 42.35 -32.55 -18.75
C ASN A 159 42.25 -31.86 -17.37
N ILE A 160 43.37 -31.72 -16.65
CA ILE A 160 43.40 -31.00 -15.37
C ILE A 160 43.10 -29.53 -15.56
N GLN A 161 43.65 -28.91 -16.58
CA GLN A 161 43.38 -27.52 -16.92
C GLN A 161 41.89 -27.30 -17.25
N GLN A 162 41.27 -28.18 -18.04
CA GLN A 162 39.82 -28.14 -18.33
C GLN A 162 38.96 -28.30 -17.06
N ILE A 163 39.33 -29.23 -16.14
CA ILE A 163 38.63 -29.37 -14.84
C ILE A 163 38.76 -28.08 -14.03
N SER A 164 39.95 -27.49 -13.97
CA SER A 164 40.19 -26.23 -13.23
C SER A 164 39.36 -25.07 -13.79
N GLU A 165 39.25 -24.96 -15.12
CA GLU A 165 38.47 -23.95 -15.79
C GLU A 165 36.95 -24.16 -15.56
N SER A 166 36.49 -25.40 -15.66
CA SER A 166 35.10 -25.77 -15.32
C SER A 166 34.73 -25.47 -13.86
N LEU A 167 35.68 -25.67 -12.93
CA LEU A 167 35.51 -25.30 -11.52
C LEU A 167 35.36 -23.79 -11.35
N LYS A 168 36.18 -23.00 -12.03
CA LYS A 168 36.08 -21.53 -12.00
C LYS A 168 34.73 -21.04 -12.51
N ILE A 169 34.28 -21.55 -13.67
CA ILE A 169 32.99 -21.21 -14.23
C ILE A 169 31.85 -21.60 -13.24
N SER A 170 31.90 -22.80 -12.67
CA SER A 170 30.91 -23.27 -11.70
C SER A 170 30.86 -22.44 -10.42
N LEU A 171 32.00 -21.90 -9.97
CA LEU A 171 32.09 -20.99 -8.82
C LEU A 171 31.45 -19.63 -9.15
N ASP A 172 31.71 -19.09 -10.33
CA ASP A 172 31.14 -17.81 -10.77
C ASP A 172 29.60 -17.94 -10.91
N GLU A 173 29.12 -19.04 -11.51
CA GLU A 173 27.70 -19.33 -11.59
C GLU A 173 27.05 -19.48 -10.20
N LEU A 174 27.71 -20.18 -9.26
CA LEU A 174 27.22 -20.32 -7.89
C LEU A 174 27.13 -18.97 -7.17
N ASN A 175 28.10 -18.08 -7.39
CA ASN A 175 28.08 -16.73 -6.82
C ASN A 175 26.94 -15.88 -7.40
N ASN A 176 26.69 -16.00 -8.70
CA ASN A 176 25.57 -15.33 -9.37
C ASN A 176 24.22 -15.82 -8.83
N LEU A 177 24.04 -17.13 -8.64
CA LEU A 177 22.85 -17.71 -8.05
C LEU A 177 22.63 -17.26 -6.61
N LYS A 178 23.69 -17.19 -5.78
CA LYS A 178 23.60 -16.67 -4.42
C LYS A 178 23.18 -15.20 -4.39
N THR A 179 23.69 -14.39 -5.33
CA THR A 179 23.29 -12.99 -5.45
C THR A 179 21.83 -12.88 -5.87
N ALA A 180 21.38 -13.65 -6.86
CA ALA A 180 19.98 -13.71 -7.28
C ALA A 180 19.06 -14.12 -6.11
N LEU A 181 19.45 -15.14 -5.34
CA LEU A 181 18.71 -15.57 -4.15
C LEU A 181 18.58 -14.46 -3.10
N ALA A 182 19.65 -13.71 -2.86
CA ALA A 182 19.64 -12.59 -1.91
C ALA A 182 18.69 -11.48 -2.40
N ASN A 183 18.71 -11.18 -3.69
CA ASN A 183 17.82 -10.19 -4.30
C ASN A 183 16.35 -10.61 -4.19
N HIS A 184 16.02 -11.87 -4.53
CA HIS A 184 14.64 -12.37 -4.38
C HIS A 184 14.15 -12.31 -2.92
N LYS A 185 15.01 -12.61 -1.95
CA LYS A 185 14.65 -12.50 -0.53
C LYS A 185 14.40 -11.05 -0.10
N SER A 186 15.20 -10.10 -0.60
CA SER A 186 14.98 -8.67 -0.35
C SER A 186 13.64 -8.21 -0.94
N GLU A 187 13.36 -8.62 -2.17
CA GLU A 187 12.12 -8.28 -2.87
C GLU A 187 10.88 -8.84 -2.16
N VAL A 188 10.96 -10.06 -1.61
CA VAL A 188 9.88 -10.63 -0.77
C VAL A 188 9.60 -9.74 0.44
N GLU A 189 10.63 -9.22 1.11
CA GLU A 189 10.44 -8.36 2.28
C GLU A 189 9.80 -7.01 1.89
N GLU A 190 10.26 -6.40 0.80
CA GLU A 190 9.67 -5.17 0.26
C GLU A 190 8.19 -5.36 -0.11
N LYS A 191 7.86 -6.46 -0.80
CA LYS A 191 6.48 -6.79 -1.18
C LYS A 191 5.58 -7.06 0.05
N LYS A 192 6.11 -7.68 1.10
CA LYS A 192 5.37 -7.86 2.36
C LYS A 192 5.05 -6.52 3.03
N GLN A 193 6.01 -5.59 3.07
CA GLN A 193 5.79 -4.26 3.63
C GLN A 193 4.73 -3.49 2.81
N GLU A 194 4.81 -3.53 1.47
CA GLU A 194 3.82 -2.93 0.59
C GLU A 194 2.42 -3.53 0.83
N LEU A 195 2.33 -4.86 0.97
CA LEU A 195 1.10 -5.57 1.26
C LEU A 195 0.46 -5.11 2.57
N GLU A 196 1.26 -4.98 3.64
CA GLU A 196 0.76 -4.55 4.95
C GLU A 196 0.27 -3.10 4.91
N GLN A 197 1.02 -2.20 4.28
CA GLN A 197 0.58 -0.81 4.09
C GLN A 197 -0.73 -0.73 3.29
N THR A 198 -0.86 -1.52 2.22
CA THR A 198 -2.09 -1.56 1.42
C THR A 198 -3.29 -2.07 2.21
N LYS A 199 -3.10 -3.06 3.09
CA LYS A 199 -4.16 -3.54 4.01
C LYS A 199 -4.60 -2.46 5.00
N ILE A 200 -3.65 -1.72 5.59
CA ILE A 200 -3.97 -0.59 6.47
C ILE A 200 -4.79 0.46 5.72
N GLN A 201 -4.36 0.84 4.50
CA GLN A 201 -5.11 1.78 3.67
C GLN A 201 -6.52 1.29 3.34
N LEU A 202 -6.68 0.01 3.02
CA LEU A 202 -7.99 -0.60 2.76
C LEU A 202 -8.92 -0.49 3.98
N ASN A 203 -8.43 -0.80 5.17
CA ASN A 203 -9.20 -0.71 6.39
C ASN A 203 -9.62 0.74 6.69
N ASN A 204 -8.72 1.70 6.52
CA ASN A 204 -9.02 3.12 6.68
C ASN A 204 -10.09 3.58 5.68
N GLN A 205 -10.01 3.16 4.43
CA GLN A 205 -11.01 3.51 3.41
C GLN A 205 -12.38 2.90 3.71
N LYS A 206 -12.43 1.67 4.20
CA LYS A 206 -13.69 1.04 4.66
C LYS A 206 -14.31 1.81 5.84
N ALA A 207 -13.50 2.26 6.80
CA ALA A 207 -13.97 3.08 7.90
C ALA A 207 -14.52 4.45 7.43
N ILE A 208 -13.85 5.09 6.45
CA ILE A 208 -14.34 6.34 5.84
C ILE A 208 -15.65 6.12 5.10
N ALA A 209 -15.79 5.02 4.34
CA ALA A 209 -17.04 4.71 3.64
C ALA A 209 -18.22 4.52 4.61
N LEU A 210 -18.00 3.83 5.71
CA LEU A 210 -19.00 3.68 6.78
C LEU A 210 -19.40 5.03 7.36
N SER A 211 -18.43 5.89 7.69
CA SER A 211 -18.70 7.23 8.22
C SER A 211 -19.50 8.10 7.25
N LEU A 212 -19.19 8.07 5.94
CA LEU A 212 -19.96 8.78 4.92
C LEU A 212 -21.40 8.25 4.79
N GLN A 213 -21.59 6.94 4.94
CA GLN A 213 -22.91 6.33 4.92
C GLN A 213 -23.74 6.73 6.15
N GLU A 214 -23.13 6.81 7.33
CA GLU A 214 -23.76 7.31 8.55
C GLU A 214 -24.12 8.79 8.43
N GLU A 215 -23.20 9.61 7.85
CA GLU A 215 -23.45 11.02 7.56
C GLU A 215 -24.68 11.20 6.68
N LYS A 216 -24.77 10.46 5.57
CA LYS A 216 -25.90 10.46 4.66
C LYS A 216 -27.21 10.12 5.37
N THR A 217 -27.20 9.04 6.18
CA THR A 217 -28.36 8.58 6.93
C THR A 217 -28.78 9.62 7.97
N THR A 218 -27.84 10.20 8.69
CA THR A 218 -28.09 11.24 9.69
C THR A 218 -28.68 12.50 9.05
N LEU A 219 -28.17 12.93 7.91
CA LEU A 219 -28.69 14.07 7.17
C LEU A 219 -30.13 13.84 6.71
N LEU A 220 -30.41 12.66 6.13
CA LEU A 220 -31.77 12.29 5.72
C LEU A 220 -32.74 12.24 6.91
N ASN A 221 -32.33 11.70 8.05
CA ASN A 221 -33.17 11.61 9.25
C ASN A 221 -33.44 13.01 9.84
N LYS A 222 -32.41 13.86 9.98
CA LYS A 222 -32.54 15.23 10.54
C LYS A 222 -33.42 16.11 9.66
N THR A 223 -33.32 15.95 8.34
CA THR A 223 -34.08 16.76 7.39
C THR A 223 -35.41 16.14 6.98
N LYS A 224 -35.65 14.86 7.31
CA LYS A 224 -36.78 14.08 6.82
C LYS A 224 -36.97 14.20 5.30
N ASN A 225 -35.83 14.27 4.58
CA ASN A 225 -35.75 14.43 3.12
C ASN A 225 -36.50 15.68 2.60
N GLN A 226 -36.57 16.75 3.38
CA GLN A 226 -37.24 18.00 3.03
C GLN A 226 -36.26 19.17 2.98
N GLU A 227 -36.23 19.89 1.88
CA GLU A 227 -35.36 21.05 1.66
C GLU A 227 -35.53 22.12 2.74
N LYS A 228 -36.78 22.39 3.16
CA LYS A 228 -37.07 23.37 4.23
C LYS A 228 -36.36 23.04 5.54
N ASN A 229 -36.36 21.78 5.93
CA ASN A 229 -35.71 21.32 7.15
C ASN A 229 -34.18 21.40 7.02
N TYR A 230 -33.65 21.11 5.84
CA TYR A 230 -32.24 21.26 5.53
C TYR A 230 -31.78 22.72 5.64
N GLN A 231 -32.52 23.66 5.04
CA GLN A 231 -32.22 25.09 5.15
C GLN A 231 -32.30 25.61 6.61
N ALA A 232 -33.28 25.15 7.39
CA ALA A 232 -33.37 25.47 8.83
C ALA A 232 -32.16 24.89 9.61
N LEU A 233 -31.71 23.67 9.29
CA LEU A 233 -30.51 23.07 9.86
C LEU A 233 -29.25 23.89 9.51
N LEU A 234 -29.05 24.25 8.25
CA LEU A 234 -27.94 25.11 7.83
C LEU A 234 -27.90 26.44 8.57
N ASN A 235 -29.02 27.16 8.65
CA ASN A 235 -29.11 28.43 9.35
C ASN A 235 -28.75 28.32 10.84
N ASN A 236 -29.16 27.21 11.51
CA ASN A 236 -28.79 26.94 12.89
C ASN A 236 -27.29 26.67 13.04
N LEU A 237 -26.72 25.83 12.15
CA LEU A 237 -25.29 25.51 12.13
C LEU A 237 -24.43 26.75 11.87
N GLU A 238 -24.83 27.63 10.95
CA GLU A 238 -24.13 28.88 10.68
C GLU A 238 -24.11 29.79 11.91
N LYS A 239 -25.19 29.86 12.71
CA LYS A 239 -25.19 30.61 13.97
C LYS A 239 -24.25 30.01 15.00
N GLN A 240 -24.32 28.69 15.23
CA GLN A 240 -23.43 27.99 16.17
C GLN A 240 -21.97 28.11 15.77
N ARG A 241 -21.67 27.98 14.47
CA ARG A 241 -20.32 28.21 13.92
C ARG A 241 -19.81 29.61 14.27
N ALA A 242 -20.61 30.63 14.03
CA ALA A 242 -20.26 32.01 14.32
C ALA A 242 -19.97 32.27 15.82
N GLU A 243 -20.67 31.57 16.72
CA GLU A 243 -20.43 31.64 18.17
C GLU A 243 -19.12 30.98 18.56
N ILE A 244 -18.85 29.78 18.03
CA ILE A 244 -17.61 29.03 18.27
C ILE A 244 -16.40 29.80 17.72
N GLU A 245 -16.47 30.35 16.50
CA GLU A 245 -15.39 31.14 15.89
C GLU A 245 -15.06 32.38 16.74
N LEU A 246 -16.07 33.01 17.32
CA LEU A 246 -15.85 34.15 18.24
C LEU A 246 -15.12 33.72 19.52
N GLU A 247 -15.51 32.59 20.11
CA GLU A 247 -14.87 32.05 21.30
C GLU A 247 -13.43 31.62 21.04
N VAL A 248 -13.19 30.89 19.90
CA VAL A 248 -11.84 30.51 19.46
C VAL A 248 -10.97 31.76 19.26
N SER A 249 -11.47 32.79 18.57
CA SER A 249 -10.71 34.05 18.37
C SER A 249 -10.33 34.74 19.69
N ARG A 250 -11.23 34.74 20.68
CA ARG A 250 -10.92 35.27 22.00
C ARG A 250 -9.86 34.45 22.75
N LEU A 251 -9.94 33.11 22.65
CA LEU A 251 -8.97 32.22 23.26
C LEU A 251 -7.59 32.34 22.58
N GLU A 252 -7.56 32.51 21.26
CA GLU A 252 -6.33 32.71 20.49
C GLU A 252 -5.68 34.08 20.86
N GLU A 253 -6.46 35.15 21.02
CA GLU A 253 -5.96 36.45 21.46
C GLU A 253 -5.39 36.38 22.89
N ALA A 254 -6.09 35.68 23.79
CA ALA A 254 -5.63 35.47 25.16
C ALA A 254 -4.34 34.62 25.19
N LEU A 255 -4.24 33.61 24.33
CA LEU A 255 -3.05 32.77 24.19
C LEU A 255 -1.87 33.56 23.60
N LYS A 256 -2.09 34.35 22.55
CA LYS A 256 -1.07 35.24 21.96
C LYS A 256 -0.48 36.20 22.98
N ALA A 257 -1.31 36.74 23.90
CA ALA A 257 -0.86 37.61 24.96
C ALA A 257 0.04 36.94 26.02
N GLN A 258 0.01 35.59 26.09
CA GLN A 258 0.81 34.78 27.03
C GLN A 258 2.08 34.18 26.38
N ILE A 259 2.20 34.24 25.05
CA ILE A 259 3.37 33.70 24.33
C ILE A 259 4.54 34.67 24.51
N ASP A 260 5.65 34.19 25.04
CA ASP A 260 6.92 34.92 25.02
C ASP A 260 7.55 34.77 23.61
N PRO A 261 7.66 35.87 22.83
CA PRO A 261 8.21 35.81 21.48
C PRO A 261 9.66 35.30 21.44
N SER A 262 10.40 35.38 22.55
CA SER A 262 11.79 34.93 22.62
C SER A 262 11.93 33.41 22.63
N LEU A 263 10.86 32.69 22.97
CA LEU A 263 10.81 31.20 22.96
C LEU A 263 10.41 30.61 21.61
N LEU A 264 9.99 31.46 20.67
CA LEU A 264 9.62 30.99 19.33
C LEU A 264 10.87 30.79 18.47
N PRO A 265 10.90 29.71 17.63
CA PRO A 265 11.99 29.54 16.70
C PRO A 265 12.05 30.69 15.70
N GLY A 266 13.26 31.17 15.40
CA GLY A 266 13.44 32.18 14.36
C GLY A 266 12.92 31.71 12.99
N PRO A 267 12.43 32.64 12.14
CA PRO A 267 11.91 32.29 10.82
C PRO A 267 13.03 31.67 9.98
N ARG A 268 12.82 30.42 9.54
CA ARG A 268 13.72 29.67 8.66
C ARG A 268 12.92 28.79 7.73
N SER A 269 13.43 28.55 6.52
CA SER A 269 12.86 27.57 5.59
C SER A 269 12.99 26.15 6.17
N GLY A 270 11.97 25.31 5.99
CA GLY A 270 11.97 23.92 6.44
C GLY A 270 11.70 23.73 7.93
N LEU A 271 11.17 24.77 8.63
CA LEU A 271 10.74 24.64 10.02
C LEU A 271 9.53 23.71 10.19
N LEU A 272 8.64 23.72 9.22
CA LEU A 272 7.49 22.84 9.10
C LEU A 272 7.44 22.25 7.69
N LEU A 273 7.12 20.98 7.58
CA LEU A 273 6.92 20.27 6.32
C LEU A 273 5.47 20.43 5.85
N TRP A 274 5.25 20.24 4.56
CA TRP A 274 3.89 20.20 4.02
C TRP A 274 3.15 18.96 4.51
N PRO A 275 1.95 19.12 5.12
CA PRO A 275 1.21 18.00 5.69
C PRO A 275 0.57 17.09 4.62
N VAL A 276 0.52 17.55 3.37
CA VAL A 276 -0.06 16.79 2.24
C VAL A 276 0.94 16.78 1.09
N ALA A 277 1.13 15.62 0.49
CA ALA A 277 1.93 15.51 -0.73
C ALA A 277 1.30 16.35 -1.86
N ASN A 278 2.13 17.07 -2.63
CA ASN A 278 1.68 17.95 -3.70
C ASN A 278 0.63 19.00 -3.24
N ALA A 279 0.89 19.61 -2.08
CA ALA A 279 0.00 20.59 -1.46
C ALA A 279 -0.31 21.76 -2.41
N ALA A 280 -1.59 22.01 -2.66
CA ALA A 280 -2.09 23.18 -3.37
C ALA A 280 -2.93 24.03 -2.41
N ILE A 281 -2.46 25.24 -2.11
CA ILE A 281 -3.19 26.19 -1.26
C ILE A 281 -4.39 26.70 -2.03
N THR A 282 -5.57 26.54 -1.46
CA THR A 282 -6.84 27.07 -1.98
C THR A 282 -7.23 28.37 -1.30
N GLN A 283 -6.88 28.56 -0.02
CA GLN A 283 -7.04 29.81 0.71
C GLN A 283 -5.82 30.07 1.60
N GLY A 284 -5.28 31.27 1.54
CA GLY A 284 -4.13 31.71 2.35
C GLY A 284 -4.51 32.19 3.74
N TYR A 285 -3.49 32.39 4.59
CA TYR A 285 -3.63 32.99 5.91
C TYR A 285 -3.90 34.50 5.82
N GLY A 286 -4.66 35.02 6.77
CA GLY A 286 -4.93 36.44 6.91
C GLY A 286 -6.11 36.94 6.08
N VAL A 287 -6.07 38.20 5.71
CA VAL A 287 -7.15 38.83 4.95
C VAL A 287 -7.05 38.42 3.47
N THR A 288 -7.93 37.54 3.01
CA THR A 288 -8.04 37.07 1.64
C THR A 288 -9.31 37.58 0.98
N SER A 289 -9.41 37.51 -0.35
CA SER A 289 -10.66 37.84 -1.09
C SER A 289 -11.85 37.01 -0.58
N ASP A 290 -11.63 35.75 -0.31
CA ASP A 290 -12.68 34.85 0.16
C ASP A 290 -13.07 35.15 1.60
N SER A 291 -12.10 35.40 2.48
CA SER A 291 -12.39 35.81 3.88
C SER A 291 -13.13 37.13 3.96
N GLN A 292 -12.77 38.13 3.13
CA GLN A 292 -13.49 39.39 3.01
C GLN A 292 -14.91 39.18 2.45
N TYR A 293 -15.06 38.39 1.42
CA TYR A 293 -16.36 38.06 0.85
C TYR A 293 -17.28 37.40 1.87
N PHE A 294 -16.80 36.39 2.58
CA PHE A 294 -17.59 35.70 3.61
C PHE A 294 -17.87 36.60 4.82
N TYR A 295 -16.95 37.48 5.19
CA TYR A 295 -17.19 38.53 6.20
C TYR A 295 -18.28 39.51 5.76
N SER A 296 -18.25 40.01 4.52
CA SER A 296 -19.26 40.91 3.99
C SER A 296 -20.66 40.28 3.91
N GLN A 297 -20.72 38.98 3.78
CA GLN A 297 -21.97 38.18 3.79
C GLN A 297 -22.43 37.81 5.21
N GLY A 298 -21.73 38.30 6.26
CA GLY A 298 -22.00 37.96 7.66
C GLY A 298 -21.71 36.50 8.03
N LYS A 299 -20.98 35.78 7.18
CA LYS A 299 -20.62 34.37 7.40
C LYS A 299 -19.37 34.19 8.24
N TYR A 300 -18.46 35.18 8.19
CA TYR A 300 -17.29 35.28 9.05
C TYR A 300 -17.43 36.48 9.95
N LYS A 301 -16.97 36.39 11.20
CA LYS A 301 -16.94 37.53 12.12
C LYS A 301 -15.64 38.33 12.05
N SER A 302 -14.64 37.78 11.43
CA SER A 302 -13.38 38.42 11.11
C SER A 302 -13.12 38.32 9.60
N PRO A 303 -12.60 39.38 8.96
CA PRO A 303 -12.19 39.31 7.56
C PRO A 303 -10.89 38.53 7.37
N SER A 304 -10.41 37.84 8.40
CA SER A 304 -9.12 37.13 8.41
C SER A 304 -9.33 35.63 8.53
N HIS A 305 -8.60 34.85 7.73
CA HIS A 305 -8.51 33.41 7.82
C HIS A 305 -7.35 33.04 8.77
N ASN A 306 -7.64 32.20 9.77
CA ASN A 306 -6.67 31.85 10.84
C ASN A 306 -5.70 30.73 10.46
N GLY A 307 -5.76 30.22 9.24
CA GLY A 307 -4.93 29.14 8.75
C GLY A 307 -4.70 29.20 7.25
N ILE A 308 -4.30 28.10 6.68
CA ILE A 308 -4.27 27.88 5.23
C ILE A 308 -5.16 26.70 4.88
N ASP A 309 -5.91 26.82 3.78
CA ASP A 309 -6.66 25.71 3.24
C ASP A 309 -5.84 25.00 2.15
N ILE A 310 -5.69 23.71 2.29
CA ILE A 310 -4.96 22.87 1.34
C ILE A 310 -5.96 21.90 0.69
N ARG A 311 -5.97 21.88 -0.64
CA ARG A 311 -6.83 20.96 -1.40
C ARG A 311 -6.37 19.52 -1.18
N ALA A 312 -7.30 18.68 -0.75
CA ALA A 312 -7.11 17.23 -0.65
C ALA A 312 -8.42 16.49 -0.86
N SER A 313 -8.40 15.41 -1.62
CA SER A 313 -9.55 14.51 -1.74
C SER A 313 -9.74 13.72 -0.46
N ILE A 314 -10.98 13.35 -0.13
CA ILE A 314 -11.29 12.47 1.00
C ILE A 314 -10.44 11.19 0.94
N GLY A 315 -9.79 10.84 2.07
CA GLY A 315 -8.86 9.71 2.16
C GLY A 315 -7.44 10.01 1.69
N THR A 316 -7.09 11.28 1.43
CA THR A 316 -5.69 11.68 1.25
C THR A 316 -4.98 11.64 2.60
N PRO A 317 -3.79 11.00 2.73
CA PRO A 317 -3.01 11.02 3.96
C PRO A 317 -2.59 12.45 4.33
N VAL A 318 -2.75 12.79 5.61
CA VAL A 318 -2.29 14.06 6.21
C VAL A 318 -1.25 13.70 7.27
N TYR A 319 -0.06 14.24 7.13
CA TYR A 319 1.07 13.99 8.01
C TYR A 319 1.31 15.18 8.97
N ALA A 320 1.91 14.90 10.12
CA ALA A 320 2.39 15.95 11.00
C ALA A 320 3.46 16.78 10.27
N ALA A 321 3.38 18.09 10.38
CA ALA A 321 4.33 19.00 9.73
C ALA A 321 5.71 19.00 10.39
N GLU A 322 5.84 18.48 11.60
CA GLU A 322 7.08 18.27 12.35
C GLU A 322 6.81 17.23 13.44
N ASP A 323 7.86 16.62 13.99
CA ASP A 323 7.78 15.73 15.15
C ASP A 323 7.18 16.43 16.36
N GLY A 324 6.36 15.71 17.14
CA GLY A 324 5.69 16.29 18.29
C GLY A 324 4.77 15.34 19.03
N GLU A 325 4.01 15.89 19.95
CA GLU A 325 3.05 15.19 20.80
C GLU A 325 1.63 15.59 20.45
N VAL A 326 0.72 14.64 20.29
CA VAL A 326 -0.70 14.91 20.07
C VAL A 326 -1.31 15.45 21.38
N LEU A 327 -1.70 16.73 21.37
CA LEU A 327 -2.35 17.39 22.50
C LEU A 327 -3.83 17.08 22.58
N ALA A 328 -4.50 17.05 21.44
CA ALA A 328 -5.94 16.83 21.39
C ALA A 328 -6.36 16.25 20.04
N THR A 329 -7.42 15.46 20.08
CA THR A 329 -8.18 15.03 18.91
C THR A 329 -9.65 15.22 19.18
N GLY A 330 -10.45 15.44 18.15
CA GLY A 330 -11.88 15.59 18.32
C GLY A 330 -12.65 15.46 17.02
N ASN A 331 -13.95 15.37 17.17
CA ASN A 331 -14.88 15.39 16.04
C ASN A 331 -16.05 16.33 16.36
N GLN A 332 -15.94 17.55 15.92
CA GLN A 332 -16.99 18.57 16.12
C GLN A 332 -18.21 18.33 15.23
N ASP A 333 -18.10 17.55 14.14
CA ASP A 333 -19.22 17.20 13.28
C ASP A 333 -20.30 16.37 14.01
N LEU A 334 -19.95 15.72 15.12
CA LEU A 334 -20.91 15.01 15.99
C LEU A 334 -21.91 15.95 16.65
N TYR A 335 -21.48 17.18 16.97
CA TYR A 335 -22.27 18.18 17.69
C TYR A 335 -22.75 19.30 16.74
N CYS A 336 -21.87 19.75 15.86
CA CYS A 336 -22.11 20.85 14.93
C CYS A 336 -21.61 20.45 13.53
N TYR A 337 -22.47 19.78 12.77
CA TYR A 337 -22.15 19.26 11.44
C TYR A 337 -21.56 20.33 10.50
N LYS A 338 -20.38 20.06 9.95
CA LYS A 338 -19.62 20.98 9.07
C LYS A 338 -19.38 22.38 9.64
N SER A 339 -19.38 22.53 10.96
CA SER A 339 -19.00 23.78 11.62
C SER A 339 -17.58 23.66 12.17
N SER A 340 -16.85 24.77 12.15
CA SER A 340 -15.50 24.86 12.69
C SER A 340 -14.53 23.82 12.09
N TYR A 341 -13.79 23.05 12.89
CA TYR A 341 -12.69 22.19 12.42
C TYR A 341 -13.09 20.77 12.03
N GLY A 342 -14.37 20.36 12.16
CA GLY A 342 -14.81 19.00 11.90
C GLY A 342 -14.07 17.98 12.75
N ARG A 343 -13.53 16.92 12.13
CA ARG A 343 -12.52 16.05 12.79
C ARG A 343 -11.18 16.74 12.74
N PHE A 344 -10.51 16.82 13.89
CA PHE A 344 -9.25 17.54 14.00
C PHE A 344 -8.25 16.84 14.90
N VAL A 345 -6.98 17.14 14.67
CA VAL A 345 -5.82 16.79 15.51
C VAL A 345 -5.05 18.05 15.81
N VAL A 346 -4.63 18.22 17.07
CA VAL A 346 -3.71 19.28 17.51
C VAL A 346 -2.41 18.64 17.95
N ILE A 347 -1.29 19.11 17.41
CA ILE A 347 0.06 18.60 17.71
C ILE A 347 0.91 19.74 18.25
N ARG A 348 1.55 19.50 19.40
CA ARG A 348 2.62 20.35 19.94
C ARG A 348 3.95 19.80 19.47
N HIS A 349 4.68 20.60 18.73
CA HIS A 349 5.98 20.23 18.20
C HIS A 349 7.10 20.54 19.20
N TYR A 350 8.21 19.82 19.09
CA TYR A 350 9.37 20.02 19.97
C TYR A 350 10.09 21.37 19.74
N ASN A 351 9.73 22.09 18.67
CA ASN A 351 10.19 23.45 18.36
C ASN A 351 9.31 24.56 18.96
N ASN A 352 8.46 24.27 19.94
CA ASN A 352 7.49 25.15 20.60
C ASN A 352 6.37 25.70 19.70
N LEU A 353 6.18 25.14 18.51
CA LEU A 353 5.03 25.43 17.67
C LEU A 353 3.91 24.44 17.95
N THR A 354 2.69 24.86 17.67
CA THR A 354 1.52 23.97 17.69
C THR A 354 0.80 24.08 16.34
N THR A 355 0.46 22.93 15.76
CA THR A 355 -0.33 22.87 14.54
C THR A 355 -1.68 22.21 14.79
N LEU A 356 -2.69 22.66 14.03
CA LEU A 356 -4.02 22.08 14.02
C LEU A 356 -4.34 21.63 12.59
N TYR A 357 -4.82 20.39 12.46
CA TYR A 357 -5.26 19.78 11.20
C TYR A 357 -6.76 19.54 11.31
N GLY A 358 -7.54 20.26 10.51
CA GLY A 358 -9.00 20.17 10.52
C GLY A 358 -9.58 19.46 9.32
N HIS A 359 -10.90 19.23 9.34
CA HIS A 359 -11.70 18.61 8.28
C HIS A 359 -11.20 17.22 7.84
N LEU A 360 -10.64 16.47 8.81
CA LEU A 360 -10.13 15.12 8.55
C LEU A 360 -11.30 14.13 8.35
N SER A 361 -11.14 13.23 7.38
CA SER A 361 -12.11 12.16 7.13
C SER A 361 -11.98 11.01 8.14
N LEU A 362 -10.77 10.76 8.62
CA LEU A 362 -10.45 9.75 9.63
C LEU A 362 -9.22 10.19 10.43
N ILE A 363 -9.15 9.81 11.70
CA ILE A 363 -7.96 9.88 12.56
C ILE A 363 -7.58 8.45 12.87
N THR A 364 -6.34 8.05 12.54
CA THR A 364 -5.81 6.69 12.73
C THR A 364 -4.85 6.61 13.88
#